data_90315f29e5c146fb2b06273dbcefad20
#
_entry.id   90315f29e5c146fb2b06273dbcefad20
#
_cell.length_a   1.000
_cell.length_b   1.000
_cell.length_c   1.000
_cell.angle_alpha   90.00
_cell.angle_beta   90.00
_cell.angle_gamma   90.00
#
_symmetry.space_group_name_H-M   'P 1'
#
loop_
_entity.id
_entity.type
_entity.pdbx_description
1 polymer ?
#
loop_
_entity_poly.entity_id
_entity_poly.type
_entity_poly.pdbx_seq_one_letter_code
_entity_poly.pdbx_strand_id
1 'polypeptide(L)'
;TAHIPILMLTAKAEDADVLQASKIGVDDYMMKPFNPEVLKAKVRNLILQRERLKRIYTKTLMLKQQESEPEADGNNAPDDFIQQIIHVIEANLANENFNVKMLAEQLNMSQPTLYRKIKQRSELAAIDMIRSVRMSKAASLIMENRYSIQEIAEMVGYSDTRTLRKHFTEQFGVSPSKYMEKD
;
A
#
# COMPACT_ATOMS: atom_id res chain seq x y z
N THR A 1 -10.57 -5.39 -9.80
CA THR A 1 -11.12 -4.03 -9.59
C THR A 1 -10.49 -3.29 -8.42
N ALA A 2 -9.66 -3.92 -7.58
CA ALA A 2 -9.02 -3.27 -6.42
C ALA A 2 -8.01 -2.16 -6.77
N HIS A 3 -7.65 -1.99 -8.02
CA HIS A 3 -6.78 -0.91 -8.53
C HIS A 3 -7.56 0.32 -9.03
N ILE A 4 -8.90 0.25 -9.05
CA ILE A 4 -9.76 1.36 -9.46
C ILE A 4 -10.21 2.10 -8.19
N PRO A 5 -9.91 3.41 -8.04
CA PRO A 5 -10.40 4.16 -6.90
C PRO A 5 -11.93 4.24 -6.92
N ILE A 6 -12.53 4.08 -5.75
CA ILE A 6 -13.98 4.09 -5.58
C ILE A 6 -14.38 5.35 -4.83
N LEU A 7 -15.11 6.24 -5.51
CA LEU A 7 -15.72 7.42 -4.91
C LEU A 7 -17.22 7.18 -4.74
N MET A 8 -17.70 7.20 -3.50
CA MET A 8 -19.12 7.04 -3.21
C MET A 8 -19.87 8.38 -3.24
N LEU A 9 -20.99 8.44 -3.96
CA LEU A 9 -21.89 9.60 -3.99
C LEU A 9 -23.13 9.30 -3.14
N THR A 10 -23.31 10.00 -2.02
CA THR A 10 -24.41 9.74 -1.08
C THR A 10 -25.35 10.94 -0.95
N ALA A 11 -26.64 10.66 -0.70
CA ALA A 11 -27.65 11.69 -0.38
C ALA A 11 -27.72 12.02 1.11
N LYS A 12 -27.16 11.17 1.98
CA LYS A 12 -27.13 11.32 3.45
C LYS A 12 -25.71 11.14 3.95
N ALA A 13 -25.32 11.95 4.93
CA ALA A 13 -24.11 11.81 5.71
C ALA A 13 -24.46 11.50 7.16
N GLU A 14 -25.01 10.32 7.42
CA GLU A 14 -25.05 9.81 8.79
C GLU A 14 -23.72 9.12 9.09
N ASP A 15 -23.18 9.32 10.31
CA ASP A 15 -21.88 8.75 10.72
C ASP A 15 -21.83 7.23 10.57
N ALA A 16 -22.98 6.55 10.65
CA ALA A 16 -23.12 5.12 10.43
C ALA A 16 -22.83 4.71 8.97
N ASP A 17 -23.23 5.51 7.99
CA ASP A 17 -23.03 5.24 6.55
C ASP A 17 -21.56 5.46 6.17
N VAL A 18 -20.89 6.44 6.79
CA VAL A 18 -19.45 6.70 6.61
C VAL A 18 -18.61 5.56 7.17
N LEU A 19 -18.99 5.02 8.33
CA LEU A 19 -18.34 3.84 8.93
C LEU A 19 -18.54 2.58 8.08
N GLN A 20 -19.72 2.41 7.47
CA GLN A 20 -20.01 1.28 6.61
C GLN A 20 -19.29 1.39 5.26
N ALA A 21 -19.16 2.57 4.68
CA ALA A 21 -18.40 2.84 3.48
C ALA A 21 -16.90 2.54 3.67
N SER A 22 -16.33 2.90 4.83
CA SER A 22 -14.95 2.57 5.20
C SER A 22 -14.70 1.06 5.29
N LYS A 23 -15.71 0.26 5.70
CA LYS A 23 -15.62 -1.21 5.75
C LYS A 23 -15.68 -1.85 4.36
N ILE A 24 -16.33 -1.19 3.40
CA ILE A 24 -16.50 -1.69 2.01
C ILE A 24 -15.26 -1.36 1.14
N GLY A 25 -14.32 -0.53 1.64
CA GLY A 25 -13.11 -0.17 0.90
C GLY A 25 -13.32 0.97 -0.10
N VAL A 26 -14.20 1.91 0.22
CA VAL A 26 -14.39 3.16 -0.54
C VAL A 26 -13.22 4.10 -0.23
N ASP A 27 -12.60 4.66 -1.27
CA ASP A 27 -11.43 5.54 -1.13
C ASP A 27 -11.83 6.97 -0.68
N ASP A 28 -13.01 7.45 -1.10
CA ASP A 28 -13.56 8.76 -0.69
C ASP A 28 -15.08 8.79 -0.88
N TYR A 29 -15.75 9.79 -0.28
CA TYR A 29 -17.19 10.00 -0.46
C TYR A 29 -17.52 11.46 -0.72
N MET A 30 -18.69 11.71 -1.31
CA MET A 30 -19.20 13.06 -1.58
C MET A 30 -20.72 13.10 -1.42
N MET A 31 -21.21 14.15 -0.74
CA MET A 31 -22.66 14.38 -0.56
C MET A 31 -23.29 14.99 -1.81
N LYS A 32 -24.51 14.57 -2.11
CA LYS A 32 -25.42 15.23 -3.08
C LYS A 32 -26.22 16.31 -2.36
N PRO A 33 -26.41 17.49 -2.98
CA PRO A 33 -25.91 17.94 -4.28
C PRO A 33 -24.43 18.33 -4.22
N PHE A 34 -23.65 18.02 -5.27
CA PHE A 34 -22.21 18.30 -5.33
C PHE A 34 -21.86 19.23 -6.50
N ASN A 35 -20.79 19.97 -6.34
CA ASN A 35 -20.23 20.78 -7.41
C ASN A 35 -19.41 19.87 -8.35
N PRO A 36 -19.68 19.89 -9.69
CA PRO A 36 -18.94 19.07 -10.67
C PRO A 36 -17.43 19.31 -10.67
N GLU A 37 -16.98 20.54 -10.39
CA GLU A 37 -15.53 20.85 -10.34
C GLU A 37 -14.87 20.22 -9.12
N VAL A 38 -15.57 20.18 -7.98
CA VAL A 38 -15.09 19.48 -6.78
C VAL A 38 -15.02 17.97 -7.00
N LEU A 39 -16.02 17.40 -7.70
CA LEU A 39 -16.01 15.99 -8.11
C LEU A 39 -14.79 15.66 -8.98
N LYS A 40 -14.55 16.45 -10.03
CA LYS A 40 -13.39 16.30 -10.92
C LYS A 40 -12.07 16.38 -10.15
N ALA A 41 -11.95 17.35 -9.23
CA ALA A 41 -10.75 17.52 -8.41
C ALA A 41 -10.50 16.29 -7.52
N LYS A 42 -11.55 15.76 -6.86
CA LYS A 42 -11.45 14.55 -6.04
C LYS A 42 -11.04 13.32 -6.85
N VAL A 43 -11.69 13.08 -7.98
CA VAL A 43 -11.33 11.96 -8.89
C VAL A 43 -9.89 12.08 -9.38
N ARG A 44 -9.47 13.29 -9.80
CA ARG A 44 -8.10 13.54 -10.24
C ARG A 44 -7.08 13.29 -9.12
N ASN A 45 -7.38 13.73 -7.91
CA ASN A 45 -6.52 13.50 -6.75
C ASN A 45 -6.39 12.00 -6.44
N LEU A 46 -7.48 11.24 -6.43
CA LEU A 46 -7.45 9.80 -6.20
C LEU A 46 -6.59 9.06 -7.23
N ILE A 47 -6.63 9.48 -8.51
CA ILE A 47 -5.80 8.90 -9.57
C ILE A 47 -4.32 9.27 -9.37
N LEU A 48 -4.02 10.57 -9.13
CA LEU A 48 -2.65 11.06 -8.93
C LEU A 48 -1.98 10.45 -7.69
N GLN A 49 -2.75 10.24 -6.61
CA GLN A 49 -2.28 9.59 -5.40
C GLN A 49 -1.77 8.18 -5.69
N ARG A 50 -2.50 7.39 -6.47
CA ARG A 50 -2.07 6.04 -6.86
C ARG A 50 -0.85 6.03 -7.77
N GLU A 51 -0.72 6.99 -8.68
CA GLU A 51 0.46 7.12 -9.52
C GLU A 51 1.71 7.52 -8.72
N ARG A 52 1.58 8.42 -7.73
CA ARG A 52 2.68 8.78 -6.82
C ARG A 52 3.17 7.58 -6.01
N LEU A 53 2.27 6.77 -5.49
CA LEU A 53 2.61 5.56 -4.76
C LEU A 53 3.42 4.59 -5.61
N LYS A 54 2.98 4.36 -6.85
CA LYS A 54 3.71 3.54 -7.81
C LYS A 54 5.15 4.03 -8.00
N ARG A 55 5.35 5.36 -8.09
CA ARG A 55 6.69 5.98 -8.25
C ARG A 55 7.56 5.87 -6.99
N ILE A 56 7.00 6.11 -5.80
CA ILE A 56 7.76 6.05 -4.55
C ILE A 56 8.27 4.62 -4.32
N TYR A 57 7.44 3.60 -4.53
CA TYR A 57 7.84 2.20 -4.39
C TYR A 57 8.89 1.77 -5.42
N THR A 58 8.73 2.18 -6.68
CA THR A 58 9.74 1.90 -7.72
C THR A 58 11.08 2.56 -7.37
N LYS A 59 11.06 3.79 -6.86
CA LYS A 59 12.28 4.51 -6.47
C LYS A 59 12.95 3.90 -5.22
N THR A 60 12.18 3.48 -4.22
CA THR A 60 12.71 2.82 -3.01
C THR A 60 13.32 1.46 -3.31
N LEU A 61 12.76 0.70 -4.27
CA LEU A 61 13.33 -0.56 -4.73
C LEU A 61 14.63 -0.36 -5.51
N MET A 62 14.72 0.67 -6.35
CA MET A 62 15.93 0.98 -7.12
C MET A 62 17.06 1.49 -6.23
N LEU A 63 16.77 2.21 -5.14
CA LEU A 63 17.77 2.71 -4.21
C LEU A 63 18.37 1.61 -3.31
N LYS A 64 17.64 0.52 -3.03
CA LYS A 64 18.18 -0.65 -2.29
C LYS A 64 19.14 -1.51 -3.14
N GLN A 65 19.23 -1.31 -4.45
CA GLN A 65 20.20 -2.01 -5.33
C GLN A 65 21.53 -1.26 -5.49
N GLN A 66 21.64 -0.04 -5.00
CA GLN A 66 22.90 0.72 -4.96
C GLN A 66 23.25 1.00 -3.50
N GLU A 67 24.00 0.08 -2.88
CA GLU A 67 24.80 0.40 -1.71
C GLU A 67 25.87 1.42 -2.12
N SER A 68 25.59 2.68 -1.92
CA SER A 68 26.58 3.75 -1.85
C SER A 68 26.03 4.90 -1.04
N GLU A 69 26.79 5.29 -0.06
CA GLU A 69 26.76 6.33 0.95
C GLU A 69 25.67 7.42 0.90
N PRO A 70 25.18 7.87 2.09
CA PRO A 70 24.14 8.89 2.19
C PRO A 70 24.72 10.28 1.91
N GLU A 71 24.46 10.83 0.74
CA GLU A 71 24.59 12.29 0.58
C GLU A 71 23.43 12.98 1.27
N ALA A 72 23.77 13.70 2.32
CA ALA A 72 22.87 14.52 3.11
C ALA A 72 22.45 15.76 2.29
N ASP A 73 21.28 15.68 1.68
CA ASP A 73 20.60 16.90 1.21
C ASP A 73 19.29 17.09 1.97
N GLY A 74 19.23 18.18 2.69
CA GLY A 74 18.42 18.42 3.90
C GLY A 74 16.93 18.68 3.69
N ASN A 75 16.23 18.04 2.70
CA ASN A 75 14.78 18.24 2.54
C ASN A 75 14.00 17.00 2.08
N ASN A 76 14.59 15.83 1.99
CA ASN A 76 13.96 14.57 1.60
C ASN A 76 14.34 13.39 2.51
N ALA A 77 14.65 13.63 3.78
CA ALA A 77 14.82 12.53 4.74
C ALA A 77 13.51 11.71 4.79
N PRO A 78 13.56 10.38 4.58
CA PRO A 78 12.38 9.54 4.73
C PRO A 78 11.78 9.78 6.11
N ASP A 79 10.47 10.00 6.21
CA ASP A 79 9.82 10.16 7.52
C ASP A 79 10.18 8.94 8.39
N ASP A 80 10.89 9.16 9.47
CA ASP A 80 11.37 8.12 10.40
C ASP A 80 10.24 7.19 10.84
N PHE A 81 9.04 7.74 11.02
CA PHE A 81 7.85 6.96 11.37
C PHE A 81 7.41 6.00 10.25
N ILE A 82 7.51 6.42 9.00
CA ILE A 82 7.18 5.54 7.84
C ILE A 82 8.24 4.44 7.72
N GLN A 83 9.52 4.74 7.96
CA GLN A 83 10.58 3.72 7.99
C GLN A 83 10.37 2.70 9.10
N GLN A 84 9.96 3.14 10.31
CA GLN A 84 9.61 2.24 11.41
C GLN A 84 8.45 1.31 11.03
N ILE A 85 7.40 1.82 10.37
CA ILE A 85 6.29 0.99 9.86
C ILE A 85 6.80 -0.07 8.89
N ILE A 86 7.61 0.33 7.90
CA ILE A 86 8.17 -0.58 6.91
C ILE A 86 9.00 -1.67 7.59
N HIS A 87 9.88 -1.29 8.52
CA HIS A 87 10.72 -2.22 9.27
C HIS A 87 9.90 -3.26 10.05
N VAL A 88 8.85 -2.81 10.74
CA VAL A 88 7.95 -3.72 11.48
C VAL A 88 7.23 -4.68 10.52
N ILE A 89 6.78 -4.20 9.35
CA ILE A 89 6.14 -5.06 8.34
C ILE A 89 7.16 -6.07 7.77
N GLU A 90 8.38 -5.64 7.46
CA GLU A 90 9.46 -6.50 6.96
C GLU A 90 9.83 -7.62 7.96
N ALA A 91 9.85 -7.30 9.25
CA ALA A 91 10.08 -8.29 10.30
C ALA A 91 8.95 -9.34 10.44
N ASN A 92 7.77 -9.05 9.90
CA ASN A 92 6.59 -9.92 9.98
C ASN A 92 6.09 -10.41 8.61
N LEU A 93 6.92 -10.37 7.57
CA LEU A 93 6.51 -10.67 6.19
C LEU A 93 5.85 -12.04 6.04
N ALA A 94 6.47 -13.09 6.58
CA ALA A 94 5.99 -14.46 6.48
C ALA A 94 4.75 -14.77 7.34
N ASN A 95 4.39 -13.87 8.25
CA ASN A 95 3.21 -14.07 9.10
C ASN A 95 1.94 -13.72 8.33
N GLU A 96 1.20 -14.73 7.84
CA GLU A 96 -0.06 -14.55 7.11
C GLU A 96 -1.15 -13.81 7.91
N ASN A 97 -1.13 -13.94 9.24
CA ASN A 97 -2.08 -13.31 10.14
C ASN A 97 -1.70 -11.87 10.52
N PHE A 98 -0.53 -11.38 10.07
CA PHE A 98 -0.10 -10.02 10.37
C PHE A 98 -1.06 -8.99 9.79
N ASN A 99 -1.59 -8.15 10.66
CA ASN A 99 -2.63 -7.18 10.34
C ASN A 99 -2.37 -5.81 11.00
N VAL A 100 -3.22 -4.83 10.71
CA VAL A 100 -3.08 -3.46 11.21
C VAL A 100 -3.11 -3.37 12.73
N LYS A 101 -3.84 -4.27 13.42
CA LYS A 101 -3.86 -4.34 14.88
C LYS A 101 -2.48 -4.71 15.42
N MET A 102 -1.89 -5.77 14.89
CA MET A 102 -0.54 -6.22 15.28
C MET A 102 0.52 -5.17 14.95
N LEU A 103 0.40 -4.50 13.80
CA LEU A 103 1.30 -3.39 13.43
C LEU A 103 1.21 -2.26 14.46
N ALA A 104 0.00 -1.87 14.89
CA ALA A 104 -0.19 -0.83 15.90
C ALA A 104 0.40 -1.24 17.25
N GLU A 105 0.17 -2.49 17.67
CA GLU A 105 0.70 -3.06 18.93
C GLU A 105 2.23 -3.05 18.93
N GLN A 106 2.89 -3.46 17.85
CA GLN A 106 4.36 -3.46 17.75
C GLN A 106 4.96 -2.05 17.69
N LEU A 107 4.20 -1.07 17.24
CA LEU A 107 4.57 0.34 17.29
C LEU A 107 4.19 1.02 18.61
N ASN A 108 3.72 0.27 19.61
CA ASN A 108 3.28 0.76 20.92
C ASN A 108 2.20 1.85 20.83
N MET A 109 1.23 1.68 19.95
CA MET A 109 0.15 2.65 19.79
C MET A 109 -1.21 1.98 19.51
N SER A 110 -2.30 2.71 19.75
CA SER A 110 -3.63 2.25 19.37
C SER A 110 -3.85 2.34 17.84
N GLN A 111 -4.74 1.49 17.30
CA GLN A 111 -5.10 1.56 15.87
C GLN A 111 -5.57 2.96 15.44
N PRO A 112 -6.46 3.66 16.17
CA PRO A 112 -6.85 5.03 15.80
C PRO A 112 -5.66 6.00 15.73
N THR A 113 -4.70 5.86 16.65
CA THR A 113 -3.47 6.67 16.64
C THR A 113 -2.62 6.36 15.43
N LEU A 114 -2.44 5.08 15.08
CA LEU A 114 -1.73 4.65 13.89
C LEU A 114 -2.36 5.21 12.62
N TYR A 115 -3.68 5.06 12.46
CA TYR A 115 -4.41 5.61 11.30
C TYR A 115 -4.24 7.10 11.16
N ARG A 116 -4.36 7.86 12.25
CA ARG A 116 -4.18 9.32 12.25
C ARG A 116 -2.76 9.72 11.84
N LYS A 117 -1.74 9.05 12.40
CA LYS A 117 -0.34 9.33 12.11
C LYS A 117 0.02 8.99 10.65
N ILE A 118 -0.47 7.86 10.14
CA ILE A 118 -0.26 7.47 8.73
C ILE A 118 -0.93 8.50 7.82
N LYS A 119 -2.20 8.88 8.08
CA LYS A 119 -2.93 9.84 7.26
C LYS A 119 -2.28 11.23 7.18
N GLN A 120 -1.54 11.62 8.21
CA GLN A 120 -0.81 12.90 8.23
C GLN A 120 0.47 12.88 7.37
N ARG A 121 1.05 11.71 7.10
CA ARG A 121 2.36 11.52 6.47
C ARG A 121 2.32 10.75 5.16
N SER A 122 1.26 10.00 4.96
CA SER A 122 1.04 9.16 3.79
C SER A 122 -0.44 9.17 3.45
N GLU A 123 -0.74 9.08 2.17
CA GLU A 123 -2.11 8.94 1.67
C GLU A 123 -2.56 7.48 1.61
N LEU A 124 -1.65 6.55 1.99
CA LEU A 124 -1.95 5.12 2.06
C LEU A 124 -2.71 4.77 3.33
N ALA A 125 -3.67 3.85 3.20
CA ALA A 125 -4.19 3.17 4.37
C ALA A 125 -3.14 2.19 4.92
N ALA A 126 -3.16 1.95 6.25
CA ALA A 126 -2.23 1.04 6.91
C ALA A 126 -2.22 -0.37 6.29
N ILE A 127 -3.38 -0.87 5.86
CA ILE A 127 -3.51 -2.19 5.20
C ILE A 127 -2.82 -2.21 3.83
N ASP A 128 -2.88 -1.10 3.09
CA ASP A 128 -2.23 -1.00 1.79
C ASP A 128 -0.70 -0.88 1.94
N MET A 129 -0.21 -0.29 3.04
CA MET A 129 1.22 -0.31 3.36
C MET A 129 1.73 -1.72 3.59
N ILE A 130 1.01 -2.54 4.39
CA ILE A 130 1.35 -3.95 4.62
C ILE A 130 1.40 -4.69 3.28
N ARG A 131 0.35 -4.56 2.46
CA ARG A 131 0.26 -5.20 1.14
C ARG A 131 1.42 -4.77 0.24
N SER A 132 1.69 -3.50 0.19
CA SER A 132 2.70 -2.93 -0.70
C SER A 132 4.11 -3.39 -0.35
N VAL A 133 4.48 -3.42 0.92
CA VAL A 133 5.78 -3.94 1.38
C VAL A 133 5.90 -5.44 1.03
N ARG A 134 4.85 -6.24 1.25
CA ARG A 134 4.82 -7.65 0.86
C ARG A 134 5.03 -7.85 -0.63
N MET A 135 4.36 -7.05 -1.47
CA MET A 135 4.50 -7.13 -2.93
C MET A 135 5.86 -6.66 -3.41
N SER A 136 6.46 -5.67 -2.78
CA SER A 136 7.82 -5.23 -3.08
C SER A 136 8.83 -6.33 -2.80
N LYS A 137 8.69 -7.03 -1.66
CA LYS A 137 9.54 -8.17 -1.34
C LYS A 137 9.33 -9.34 -2.30
N ALA A 138 8.07 -9.61 -2.68
CA ALA A 138 7.76 -10.63 -3.70
C ALA A 138 8.44 -10.31 -5.04
N ALA A 139 8.43 -9.04 -5.48
CA ALA A 139 9.10 -8.63 -6.71
C ALA A 139 10.62 -8.89 -6.64
N SER A 140 11.28 -8.56 -5.52
CA SER A 140 12.71 -8.86 -5.33
C SER A 140 12.98 -10.36 -5.41
N LEU A 141 12.18 -11.20 -4.74
CA LEU A 141 12.35 -12.65 -4.76
C LEU A 141 12.09 -13.26 -6.15
N ILE A 142 11.17 -12.71 -6.93
CA ILE A 142 10.91 -13.10 -8.30
C ILE A 142 12.13 -12.82 -9.18
N MET A 143 12.76 -11.65 -9.04
CA MET A 143 13.97 -11.27 -9.79
C MET A 143 15.18 -12.13 -9.43
N GLU A 144 15.28 -12.63 -8.19
CA GLU A 144 16.32 -13.59 -7.80
C GLU A 144 16.21 -14.92 -8.55
N ASN A 145 15.04 -15.26 -9.11
CA ASN A 145 14.77 -16.47 -9.88
C ASN A 145 15.21 -17.78 -9.20
N ARG A 146 15.11 -17.83 -7.87
CA ARG A 146 15.54 -18.98 -7.03
C ARG A 146 14.39 -19.74 -6.42
N TYR A 147 13.22 -19.13 -6.35
CA TYR A 147 12.05 -19.61 -5.62
C TYR A 147 10.86 -19.79 -6.56
N SER A 148 10.06 -20.81 -6.32
CA SER A 148 8.77 -20.95 -6.97
C SER A 148 7.79 -19.89 -6.48
N ILE A 149 6.75 -19.59 -7.26
CA ILE A 149 5.69 -18.63 -6.85
C ILE A 149 4.99 -19.09 -5.56
N GLN A 150 4.92 -20.40 -5.30
CA GLN A 150 4.37 -20.94 -4.06
C GLN A 150 5.26 -20.57 -2.85
N GLU A 151 6.56 -20.82 -2.93
CA GLU A 151 7.51 -20.46 -1.88
C GLU A 151 7.52 -18.94 -1.63
N ILE A 152 7.49 -18.15 -2.70
CA ILE A 152 7.42 -16.68 -2.59
C ILE A 152 6.14 -16.27 -1.86
N ALA A 153 4.99 -16.89 -2.16
CA ALA A 153 3.74 -16.58 -1.46
C ALA A 153 3.87 -16.80 0.04
N GLU A 154 4.39 -17.93 0.46
CA GLU A 154 4.62 -18.28 1.86
C GLU A 154 5.62 -17.30 2.53
N MET A 155 6.72 -16.97 1.85
CA MET A 155 7.74 -16.04 2.35
C MET A 155 7.22 -14.61 2.58
N VAL A 156 6.20 -14.19 1.81
CA VAL A 156 5.60 -12.85 1.94
C VAL A 156 4.22 -12.87 2.61
N GLY A 157 3.86 -13.97 3.29
CA GLY A 157 2.68 -14.09 4.14
C GLY A 157 1.37 -14.22 3.38
N TYR A 158 1.36 -14.98 2.30
CA TYR A 158 0.15 -15.41 1.57
C TYR A 158 0.00 -16.92 1.65
N SER A 159 -1.17 -17.38 2.06
CA SER A 159 -1.52 -18.79 2.13
C SER A 159 -1.81 -19.40 0.73
N ASP A 160 -2.06 -18.58 -0.28
CA ASP A 160 -2.34 -19.02 -1.64
C ASP A 160 -1.71 -18.13 -2.72
N THR A 161 -1.31 -18.76 -3.82
CA THR A 161 -0.68 -18.09 -4.96
C THR A 161 -1.65 -17.24 -5.78
N ARG A 162 -2.95 -17.50 -5.70
CA ARG A 162 -3.98 -16.74 -6.44
C ARG A 162 -4.07 -15.33 -5.89
N THR A 163 -4.14 -15.21 -4.57
CA THR A 163 -4.18 -13.90 -3.88
C THR A 163 -2.89 -13.14 -4.10
N LEU A 164 -1.73 -13.80 -4.00
CA LEU A 164 -0.45 -13.18 -4.34
C LEU A 164 -0.45 -12.62 -5.77
N ARG A 165 -0.79 -13.44 -6.78
CA ARG A 165 -0.81 -13.03 -8.20
C ARG A 165 -1.76 -11.86 -8.44
N LYS A 166 -2.92 -11.87 -7.80
CA LYS A 166 -3.89 -10.79 -7.87
C LYS A 166 -3.28 -9.47 -7.37
N HIS A 167 -2.78 -9.45 -6.14
CA HIS A 167 -2.21 -8.24 -5.55
C HIS A 167 -0.94 -7.78 -6.28
N PHE A 168 -0.14 -8.72 -6.76
CA PHE A 168 1.05 -8.41 -7.56
C PHE A 168 0.68 -7.71 -8.87
N THR A 169 -0.30 -8.25 -9.60
CA THR A 169 -0.78 -7.64 -10.84
C THR A 169 -1.43 -6.28 -10.60
N GLU A 170 -2.14 -6.12 -9.50
CA GLU A 170 -2.71 -4.84 -9.07
C GLU A 170 -1.64 -3.77 -8.82
N GLN A 171 -0.50 -4.15 -8.22
CA GLN A 171 0.57 -3.21 -7.89
C GLN A 171 1.50 -2.91 -9.08
N PHE A 172 1.90 -3.94 -9.83
CA PHE A 172 2.92 -3.82 -10.88
C PHE A 172 2.35 -3.78 -12.31
N GLY A 173 1.04 -4.04 -12.47
CA GLY A 173 0.36 -4.02 -13.77
C GLY A 173 0.63 -5.24 -14.65
N VAL A 174 1.47 -6.17 -14.20
CA VAL A 174 1.83 -7.41 -14.91
C VAL A 174 1.81 -8.59 -13.94
N SER A 175 1.62 -9.81 -14.47
CA SER A 175 1.69 -11.02 -13.63
C SER A 175 3.13 -11.28 -13.16
N PRO A 176 3.32 -12.02 -12.03
CA PRO A 176 4.65 -12.44 -11.58
C PRO A 176 5.50 -13.10 -12.67
N SER A 177 4.91 -13.98 -13.48
CA SER A 177 5.63 -14.66 -14.57
C SER A 177 6.11 -13.70 -15.65
N LYS A 178 5.28 -12.72 -16.04
CA LYS A 178 5.68 -11.70 -17.01
C LYS A 178 6.67 -10.67 -16.42
N TYR A 179 6.71 -10.53 -15.10
CA TYR A 179 7.66 -9.66 -14.43
C TYR A 179 9.08 -10.24 -14.51
N MET A 180 9.20 -11.55 -14.48
CA MET A 180 10.46 -12.31 -14.62
C MET A 180 11.04 -12.23 -16.04
N GLU A 181 10.16 -12.12 -17.08
CA GLU A 181 10.59 -12.09 -18.51
C GLU A 181 11.06 -10.68 -18.98
N LYS A 182 11.14 -9.71 -18.10
CA LYS A 182 11.30 -8.29 -18.45
C LYS A 182 12.75 -7.79 -18.40
N ASP A 183 13.73 -8.72 -18.28
CA ASP A 183 15.18 -8.45 -18.45
C ASP A 183 15.69 -8.91 -19.79
#